data_2b31e4e5206b6e6f1980c9e4cb709f1c
#
_entry.id   2b31e4e5206b6e6f1980c9e4cb709f1c
#
_cell.length_a   1.000
_cell.length_b   1.000
_cell.length_c   1.000
_cell.angle_alpha   90.00
_cell.angle_beta   90.00
_cell.angle_gamma   90.00
#
_symmetry.space_group_name_H-M   'P 1'
#
loop_
_entity.id
_entity.type
_entity.pdbx_description
1 polymer ?
#
loop_
_entity_poly.entity_id
_entity_poly.type
_entity_poly.pdbx_seq_one_letter_code
_entity_poly.pdbx_strand_id
1 'polypeptide(L)'
;MRVISGKYRGKRLNSPIGNDVRPTGDKVKESIFNVIQFDVAESRFLDLFCGSGSMGIEAISRGASYTLFADVSKSSLALTQGNLKGISEAYKLVNRDFRDALYSAEGKWDFIFVDPPYKTDYIESICQIVKDRAMLAENGYIIYEHSDKQYKLPDGMYIAKRKSFGIVTVDFIAISRGKTALAGSYDPITKGHLDVLDRALDEFDEAVILLACNPDKQYLFSLEQRLEFARVAVKDYLNVTVDVCDGFVYEYCKSNGIDKVYRGFRNQEDLKYEEDMAKFNAEHGLRTQLVEGIREISSSLIREKLKNGEDIKKYLPDGVAKEVVKAYKEKL
;
A
#
# COMPACT_ATOMS: atom_id res chain seq x y z
N MET A 1 9.14 -13.21 -26.02
CA MET A 1 8.38 -13.37 -24.75
C MET A 1 8.02 -14.81 -24.51
N ARG A 2 7.81 -15.22 -23.26
CA ARG A 2 7.36 -16.57 -22.89
C ARG A 2 6.53 -16.52 -21.61
N VAL A 3 5.76 -17.58 -21.37
CA VAL A 3 5.10 -17.83 -20.08
C VAL A 3 6.15 -18.28 -19.07
N ILE A 4 6.20 -17.64 -17.88
CA ILE A 4 7.27 -17.84 -16.90
C ILE A 4 6.95 -18.99 -15.95
N SER A 5 5.69 -19.13 -15.52
CA SER A 5 5.27 -20.10 -14.51
C SER A 5 3.89 -20.69 -14.79
N GLY A 6 3.51 -21.71 -14.02
CA GLY A 6 2.20 -22.34 -14.06
C GLY A 6 2.04 -23.39 -15.17
N LYS A 7 0.80 -23.70 -15.50
CA LYS A 7 0.39 -24.79 -16.43
C LYS A 7 1.03 -24.70 -17.80
N TYR A 8 1.19 -23.49 -18.33
CA TYR A 8 1.74 -23.24 -19.68
C TYR A 8 3.20 -22.74 -19.66
N ARG A 9 3.94 -22.98 -18.59
CA ARG A 9 5.35 -22.57 -18.46
C ARG A 9 6.18 -22.93 -19.69
N GLY A 10 6.93 -21.95 -20.19
CA GLY A 10 7.80 -22.13 -21.37
C GLY A 10 7.13 -21.92 -22.72
N LYS A 11 5.78 -21.78 -22.77
CA LYS A 11 5.05 -21.44 -23.99
C LYS A 11 5.59 -20.13 -24.56
N ARG A 12 6.05 -20.17 -25.81
CA ARG A 12 6.50 -18.97 -26.53
C ARG A 12 5.30 -18.15 -26.98
N LEU A 13 5.40 -16.85 -26.79
CA LEU A 13 4.40 -15.88 -27.21
C LEU A 13 4.99 -14.98 -28.31
N ASN A 14 4.22 -14.79 -29.38
CA ASN A 14 4.57 -13.85 -30.43
C ASN A 14 4.53 -12.43 -29.87
N SER A 15 5.47 -11.60 -30.32
CA SER A 15 5.55 -10.17 -29.98
C SER A 15 5.05 -9.33 -31.14
N PRO A 16 4.60 -8.08 -30.88
CA PRO A 16 4.31 -7.12 -31.95
C PRO A 16 5.53 -6.92 -32.85
N ILE A 17 5.30 -6.71 -34.13
CA ILE A 17 6.33 -6.39 -35.11
C ILE A 17 6.51 -4.86 -35.09
N GLY A 18 7.66 -4.37 -34.66
CA GLY A 18 8.01 -2.94 -34.62
C GLY A 18 8.68 -2.53 -33.31
N ASN A 19 9.32 -1.35 -33.33
CA ASN A 19 10.05 -0.81 -32.17
C ASN A 19 9.18 0.03 -31.22
N ASP A 20 7.91 0.24 -31.55
CA ASP A 20 7.04 1.17 -30.81
C ASP A 20 6.35 0.55 -29.59
N VAL A 21 6.40 -0.77 -29.45
CA VAL A 21 5.81 -1.48 -28.29
C VAL A 21 6.92 -2.27 -27.62
N ARG A 22 7.39 -1.78 -26.49
CA ARG A 22 8.32 -2.51 -25.63
C ARG A 22 7.52 -3.49 -24.79
N PRO A 23 7.66 -4.81 -24.97
CA PRO A 23 6.96 -5.76 -24.12
C PRO A 23 7.43 -5.64 -22.66
N THR A 24 6.53 -5.77 -21.70
CA THR A 24 6.88 -5.95 -20.28
C THR A 24 7.97 -7.01 -20.18
N GLY A 25 9.12 -6.63 -19.67
CA GLY A 25 10.29 -7.53 -19.59
C GLY A 25 9.99 -8.75 -18.70
N ASP A 26 10.55 -9.91 -19.01
CA ASP A 26 10.36 -11.14 -18.24
C ASP A 26 10.59 -10.92 -16.73
N LYS A 27 11.59 -10.08 -16.34
CA LYS A 27 11.87 -9.73 -14.94
C LYS A 27 10.75 -8.91 -14.27
N VAL A 28 10.18 -7.94 -14.99
CA VAL A 28 9.09 -7.10 -14.49
C VAL A 28 7.85 -7.97 -14.30
N LYS A 29 7.49 -8.77 -15.31
CA LYS A 29 6.38 -9.72 -15.23
C LYS A 29 6.52 -10.69 -14.06
N GLU A 30 7.70 -11.32 -13.90
CA GLU A 30 7.98 -12.20 -12.77
C GLU A 30 7.80 -11.50 -11.43
N SER A 31 8.31 -10.28 -11.30
CA SER A 31 8.17 -9.51 -10.06
C SER A 31 6.72 -9.11 -9.74
N ILE A 32 5.92 -8.75 -10.76
CA ILE A 32 4.49 -8.49 -10.59
C ILE A 32 3.81 -9.73 -10.04
N PHE A 33 3.98 -10.87 -10.71
CA PHE A 33 3.33 -12.12 -10.29
C PHE A 33 3.88 -12.71 -8.98
N ASN A 34 5.09 -12.36 -8.56
CA ASN A 34 5.58 -12.71 -7.22
C ASN A 34 4.87 -11.94 -6.10
N VAL A 35 4.40 -10.72 -6.38
CA VAL A 35 3.60 -9.96 -5.40
C VAL A 35 2.24 -10.60 -5.18
N ILE A 36 1.59 -11.06 -6.25
CA ILE A 36 0.22 -11.62 -6.23
C ILE A 36 0.20 -13.15 -6.27
N GLN A 37 1.33 -13.82 -5.99
CA GLN A 37 1.49 -15.26 -6.24
C GLN A 37 0.49 -16.16 -5.48
N PHE A 38 0.03 -15.72 -4.31
CA PHE A 38 -0.90 -16.47 -3.48
C PHE A 38 -2.36 -16.18 -3.82
N ASP A 39 -2.62 -15.09 -4.55
CA ASP A 39 -3.96 -14.57 -4.82
C ASP A 39 -4.36 -14.70 -6.30
N VAL A 40 -3.42 -15.08 -7.19
CA VAL A 40 -3.69 -15.19 -8.62
C VAL A 40 -4.50 -16.45 -8.98
N ALA A 41 -4.37 -17.53 -8.21
CA ALA A 41 -5.18 -18.71 -8.42
C ALA A 41 -6.66 -18.39 -8.13
N GLU A 42 -7.57 -18.91 -9.00
CA GLU A 42 -9.03 -18.65 -8.96
C GLU A 42 -9.42 -17.16 -9.12
N SER A 43 -8.46 -16.26 -9.37
CA SER A 43 -8.71 -14.83 -9.55
C SER A 43 -9.37 -14.51 -10.89
N ARG A 44 -10.00 -13.33 -10.94
CA ARG A 44 -10.45 -12.67 -12.17
C ARG A 44 -9.47 -11.60 -12.57
N PHE A 45 -8.86 -11.73 -13.73
CA PHE A 45 -7.79 -10.85 -14.22
C PHE A 45 -8.26 -10.05 -15.45
N LEU A 46 -8.12 -8.73 -15.42
CA LEU A 46 -8.39 -7.83 -16.55
C LEU A 46 -7.06 -7.28 -17.08
N ASP A 47 -6.72 -7.61 -18.34
CA ASP A 47 -5.58 -7.07 -19.08
C ASP A 47 -6.10 -5.94 -19.99
N LEU A 48 -6.02 -4.68 -19.51
CA LEU A 48 -6.78 -3.56 -20.08
C LEU A 48 -6.15 -2.98 -21.35
N PHE A 49 -4.84 -3.10 -21.53
CA PHE A 49 -4.09 -2.73 -22.73
C PHE A 49 -3.28 -3.95 -23.17
N CYS A 50 -3.98 -5.02 -23.57
CA CYS A 50 -3.39 -6.35 -23.56
C CYS A 50 -2.26 -6.58 -24.59
N GLY A 51 -2.21 -5.81 -25.69
CA GLY A 51 -1.17 -5.93 -26.69
C GLY A 51 -1.02 -7.37 -27.21
N SER A 52 0.00 -8.09 -26.74
CA SER A 52 0.23 -9.51 -27.04
C SER A 52 -0.50 -10.48 -26.11
N GLY A 53 -1.17 -10.00 -25.08
CA GLY A 53 -1.83 -10.77 -24.04
C GLY A 53 -0.88 -11.43 -23.03
N SER A 54 0.37 -11.00 -22.96
CA SER A 54 1.39 -11.71 -22.18
C SER A 54 1.12 -11.72 -20.68
N MET A 55 0.46 -10.70 -20.14
CA MET A 55 0.12 -10.61 -18.71
C MET A 55 -1.10 -11.47 -18.39
N GLY A 56 -2.19 -11.34 -19.15
CA GLY A 56 -3.36 -12.17 -18.96
C GLY A 56 -3.08 -13.65 -19.20
N ILE A 57 -2.24 -14.02 -20.18
CA ILE A 57 -1.85 -15.42 -20.43
C ILE A 57 -1.00 -15.97 -19.27
N GLU A 58 -0.11 -15.15 -18.66
CA GLU A 58 0.61 -15.54 -17.46
C GLU A 58 -0.34 -15.76 -16.28
N ALA A 59 -1.36 -14.90 -16.11
CA ALA A 59 -2.39 -15.06 -15.07
C ALA A 59 -3.15 -16.38 -15.26
N ILE A 60 -3.62 -16.67 -16.47
CA ILE A 60 -4.25 -17.97 -16.82
C ILE A 60 -3.32 -19.12 -16.47
N SER A 61 -2.06 -19.06 -16.85
CA SER A 61 -1.08 -20.11 -16.60
C SER A 61 -0.89 -20.39 -15.11
N ARG A 62 -1.05 -19.37 -14.26
CA ARG A 62 -0.94 -19.45 -12.79
C ARG A 62 -2.25 -19.77 -12.09
N GLY A 63 -3.33 -20.00 -12.86
CA GLY A 63 -4.60 -20.50 -12.32
C GLY A 63 -5.71 -19.46 -12.19
N ALA A 64 -5.61 -18.30 -12.83
CA ALA A 64 -6.71 -17.34 -12.88
C ALA A 64 -7.96 -18.05 -13.48
N SER A 65 -9.11 -17.88 -12.82
CA SER A 65 -10.38 -18.54 -13.20
C SER A 65 -11.01 -17.90 -14.44
N TYR A 66 -10.76 -16.61 -14.66
CA TYR A 66 -11.26 -15.87 -15.80
C TYR A 66 -10.36 -14.71 -16.17
N THR A 67 -10.08 -14.54 -17.45
CA THR A 67 -9.29 -13.41 -17.96
C THR A 67 -10.01 -12.66 -19.06
N LEU A 68 -10.12 -11.32 -18.91
CA LEU A 68 -10.62 -10.43 -19.93
C LEU A 68 -9.44 -9.66 -20.55
N PHE A 69 -9.29 -9.76 -21.85
CA PHE A 69 -8.30 -9.02 -22.64
C PHE A 69 -8.99 -7.88 -23.38
N ALA A 70 -8.56 -6.66 -23.17
CA ALA A 70 -9.09 -5.50 -23.85
C ALA A 70 -7.97 -4.75 -24.58
N ASP A 71 -8.23 -4.33 -25.80
CA ASP A 71 -7.35 -3.46 -26.59
C ASP A 71 -8.17 -2.74 -27.67
N VAL A 72 -7.81 -1.50 -27.95
CA VAL A 72 -8.40 -0.73 -29.05
C VAL A 72 -7.91 -1.22 -30.42
N SER A 73 -6.71 -1.80 -30.46
CA SER A 73 -6.06 -2.29 -31.69
C SER A 73 -6.55 -3.71 -32.05
N LYS A 74 -7.19 -3.83 -33.20
CA LYS A 74 -7.58 -5.16 -33.74
C LYS A 74 -6.37 -6.06 -34.02
N SER A 75 -5.22 -5.49 -34.37
CA SER A 75 -3.99 -6.26 -34.61
C SER A 75 -3.42 -6.81 -33.30
N SER A 76 -3.46 -6.04 -32.20
CA SER A 76 -3.11 -6.53 -30.86
C SER A 76 -3.99 -7.70 -30.44
N LEU A 77 -5.31 -7.57 -30.60
CA LEU A 77 -6.22 -8.67 -30.27
C LEU A 77 -6.03 -9.91 -31.15
N ALA A 78 -5.74 -9.73 -32.43
CA ALA A 78 -5.42 -10.86 -33.31
C ALA A 78 -4.13 -11.57 -32.86
N LEU A 79 -3.12 -10.83 -32.42
CA LEU A 79 -1.89 -11.36 -31.83
C LEU A 79 -2.18 -12.12 -30.52
N THR A 80 -2.96 -11.53 -29.62
CA THR A 80 -3.40 -12.16 -28.37
C THR A 80 -4.17 -13.44 -28.65
N GLN A 81 -5.12 -13.42 -29.58
CA GLN A 81 -5.86 -14.63 -30.00
C GLN A 81 -4.93 -15.73 -30.55
N GLY A 82 -3.91 -15.35 -31.30
CA GLY A 82 -2.87 -16.28 -31.79
C GLY A 82 -2.07 -16.91 -30.64
N ASN A 83 -1.71 -16.12 -29.64
CA ASN A 83 -0.98 -16.56 -28.44
C ASN A 83 -1.84 -17.45 -27.52
N LEU A 84 -3.15 -17.27 -27.50
CA LEU A 84 -4.12 -18.08 -26.75
C LEU A 84 -4.37 -19.47 -27.34
N LYS A 85 -3.85 -19.79 -28.54
CA LYS A 85 -3.99 -21.14 -29.12
C LYS A 85 -3.50 -22.22 -28.17
N GLY A 86 -4.36 -23.23 -27.91
CA GLY A 86 -4.07 -24.34 -26.99
C GLY A 86 -4.26 -24.00 -25.49
N ILE A 87 -4.87 -22.87 -25.18
CA ILE A 87 -5.32 -22.51 -23.84
C ILE A 87 -6.82 -22.80 -23.78
N SER A 88 -7.24 -23.53 -22.73
CA SER A 88 -8.61 -24.04 -22.57
C SER A 88 -9.39 -23.33 -21.44
N GLU A 89 -8.72 -22.52 -20.64
CA GLU A 89 -9.31 -21.77 -19.55
C GLU A 89 -10.26 -20.67 -20.05
N ALA A 90 -11.15 -20.18 -19.18
CA ALA A 90 -12.13 -19.17 -19.55
C ALA A 90 -11.49 -17.80 -19.79
N TYR A 91 -11.67 -17.26 -20.98
CA TYR A 91 -11.26 -15.91 -21.33
C TYR A 91 -12.22 -15.24 -22.31
N LYS A 92 -12.11 -13.91 -22.42
CA LYS A 92 -12.80 -13.11 -23.42
C LYS A 92 -11.88 -12.04 -23.99
N LEU A 93 -12.00 -11.77 -25.29
CA LEU A 93 -11.34 -10.65 -25.95
C LEU A 93 -12.39 -9.60 -26.32
N VAL A 94 -12.08 -8.31 -26.05
CA VAL A 94 -12.95 -7.19 -26.40
C VAL A 94 -12.16 -6.12 -27.14
N ASN A 95 -12.62 -5.75 -28.35
CA ASN A 95 -12.05 -4.66 -29.11
C ASN A 95 -12.74 -3.34 -28.73
N ARG A 96 -12.24 -2.67 -27.71
CA ARG A 96 -12.79 -1.43 -27.17
C ARG A 96 -11.67 -0.58 -26.61
N ASP A 97 -11.89 0.74 -26.53
CA ASP A 97 -11.05 1.58 -25.73
C ASP A 97 -11.20 1.22 -24.22
N PHE A 98 -10.30 1.71 -23.40
CA PHE A 98 -10.26 1.34 -21.99
C PHE A 98 -11.53 1.75 -21.23
N ARG A 99 -12.17 2.89 -21.59
CA ARG A 99 -13.40 3.35 -20.92
C ARG A 99 -14.54 2.39 -21.20
N ASP A 100 -14.77 2.12 -22.48
CA ASP A 100 -15.83 1.18 -22.92
C ASP A 100 -15.56 -0.24 -22.41
N ALA A 101 -14.29 -0.64 -22.36
CA ALA A 101 -13.89 -1.92 -21.79
C ALA A 101 -14.24 -1.99 -20.29
N LEU A 102 -13.86 -0.99 -19.51
CA LEU A 102 -14.20 -0.89 -18.10
C LEU A 102 -15.72 -0.81 -17.88
N TYR A 103 -16.45 0.01 -18.64
CA TYR A 103 -17.90 0.11 -18.49
C TYR A 103 -18.65 -1.17 -18.86
N SER A 104 -18.12 -1.99 -19.76
CA SER A 104 -18.72 -3.27 -20.15
C SER A 104 -18.24 -4.48 -19.34
N ALA A 105 -17.20 -4.33 -18.55
CA ALA A 105 -16.68 -5.38 -17.69
C ALA A 105 -17.61 -5.59 -16.48
N GLU A 106 -18.09 -6.83 -16.30
CA GLU A 106 -19.04 -7.18 -15.25
C GLU A 106 -18.36 -7.83 -14.05
N GLY A 107 -18.95 -7.61 -12.88
CA GLY A 107 -18.51 -8.21 -11.61
C GLY A 107 -17.27 -7.55 -11.01
N LYS A 108 -16.73 -8.19 -9.97
CA LYS A 108 -15.52 -7.78 -9.29
C LYS A 108 -14.29 -8.39 -9.96
N TRP A 109 -13.17 -7.67 -9.90
CA TRP A 109 -11.88 -8.07 -10.44
C TRP A 109 -10.84 -8.08 -9.32
N ASP A 110 -10.10 -9.16 -9.25
CA ASP A 110 -8.99 -9.25 -8.30
C ASP A 110 -7.79 -8.46 -8.81
N PHE A 111 -7.55 -8.50 -10.12
CA PHE A 111 -6.45 -7.76 -10.73
C PHE A 111 -6.87 -7.08 -12.03
N ILE A 112 -6.53 -5.79 -12.15
CA ILE A 112 -6.68 -4.99 -13.36
C ILE A 112 -5.29 -4.52 -13.77
N PHE A 113 -4.69 -5.13 -14.79
CA PHE A 113 -3.39 -4.72 -15.29
C PHE A 113 -3.51 -3.58 -16.29
N VAL A 114 -2.70 -2.55 -16.12
CA VAL A 114 -2.75 -1.28 -16.84
C VAL A 114 -1.34 -0.91 -17.31
N ASP A 115 -1.06 -1.09 -18.61
CA ASP A 115 0.17 -0.65 -19.30
C ASP A 115 -0.21 0.19 -20.52
N PRO A 116 -0.64 1.44 -20.32
CA PRO A 116 -1.08 2.30 -21.40
C PRO A 116 0.11 2.85 -22.19
N PRO A 117 -0.09 3.38 -23.41
CA PRO A 117 0.97 4.05 -24.15
C PRO A 117 1.62 5.17 -23.32
N TYR A 118 2.94 5.24 -23.29
CA TYR A 118 3.76 6.10 -22.41
C TYR A 118 3.41 7.59 -22.35
N LYS A 119 2.73 8.12 -23.37
CA LYS A 119 2.39 9.54 -23.48
C LYS A 119 0.99 9.89 -22.95
N THR A 120 0.29 8.94 -22.35
CA THR A 120 -1.10 9.11 -21.90
C THR A 120 -1.21 9.26 -20.39
N ASP A 121 -2.21 10.01 -19.92
CA ASP A 121 -2.50 10.22 -18.50
C ASP A 121 -3.84 9.54 -18.15
N TYR A 122 -3.99 8.29 -18.57
CA TYR A 122 -5.24 7.55 -18.39
C TYR A 122 -5.46 7.02 -16.97
N ILE A 123 -4.41 6.90 -16.16
CA ILE A 123 -4.49 6.23 -14.87
C ILE A 123 -5.48 6.87 -13.90
N GLU A 124 -5.54 8.21 -13.82
CA GLU A 124 -6.50 8.92 -12.96
C GLU A 124 -7.94 8.60 -13.36
N SER A 125 -8.23 8.62 -14.67
CA SER A 125 -9.56 8.26 -15.21
C SER A 125 -9.90 6.79 -14.97
N ILE A 126 -8.93 5.88 -15.14
CA ILE A 126 -9.10 4.45 -14.88
C ILE A 126 -9.43 4.22 -13.41
N CYS A 127 -8.64 4.80 -12.49
CA CYS A 127 -8.86 4.69 -11.05
C CYS A 127 -10.25 5.24 -10.66
N GLN A 128 -10.66 6.36 -11.24
CA GLN A 128 -11.97 6.93 -10.96
C GLN A 128 -13.11 6.00 -11.41
N ILE A 129 -13.05 5.46 -12.64
CA ILE A 129 -14.07 4.53 -13.17
C ILE A 129 -14.11 3.26 -12.30
N VAL A 130 -12.95 2.68 -11.98
CA VAL A 130 -12.85 1.46 -11.18
C VAL A 130 -13.45 1.66 -9.79
N LYS A 131 -13.19 2.81 -9.16
CA LYS A 131 -13.77 3.19 -7.87
C LYS A 131 -15.27 3.39 -7.96
N ASP A 132 -15.77 4.23 -8.88
CA ASP A 132 -17.19 4.60 -8.97
C ASP A 132 -18.06 3.40 -9.28
N ARG A 133 -17.55 2.44 -10.06
CA ARG A 133 -18.21 1.19 -10.38
C ARG A 133 -17.94 0.07 -9.37
N ALA A 134 -17.17 0.34 -8.34
CA ALA A 134 -16.75 -0.61 -7.32
C ALA A 134 -16.24 -1.94 -7.95
N MET A 135 -15.34 -1.85 -8.94
CA MET A 135 -14.90 -2.97 -9.76
C MET A 135 -13.87 -3.88 -9.09
N LEU A 136 -13.10 -3.39 -8.11
CA LEU A 136 -12.12 -4.22 -7.39
C LEU A 136 -12.80 -5.14 -6.37
N ALA A 137 -12.29 -6.37 -6.26
CA ALA A 137 -12.52 -7.25 -5.12
C ALA A 137 -11.89 -6.64 -3.85
N GLU A 138 -12.19 -7.19 -2.67
CA GLU A 138 -11.79 -6.63 -1.38
C GLU A 138 -10.26 -6.46 -1.26
N ASN A 139 -9.48 -7.42 -1.74
CA ASN A 139 -8.01 -7.37 -1.75
C ASN A 139 -7.46 -7.21 -3.18
N GLY A 140 -8.25 -6.63 -4.08
CA GLY A 140 -7.88 -6.48 -5.47
C GLY A 140 -6.96 -5.29 -5.72
N TYR A 141 -6.19 -5.35 -6.81
CA TYR A 141 -5.27 -4.30 -7.24
C TYR A 141 -5.49 -3.85 -8.66
N ILE A 142 -5.38 -2.54 -8.91
CA ILE A 142 -4.95 -2.02 -10.20
C ILE A 142 -3.43 -2.11 -10.22
N ILE A 143 -2.85 -2.84 -11.17
CA ILE A 143 -1.42 -3.02 -11.34
C ILE A 143 -0.99 -2.11 -12.50
N TYR A 144 -0.39 -0.97 -12.17
CA TYR A 144 -0.05 0.07 -13.14
C TYR A 144 1.45 0.08 -13.45
N GLU A 145 1.79 -0.21 -14.71
CA GLU A 145 3.16 -0.09 -15.24
C GLU A 145 3.36 1.29 -15.85
N HIS A 146 4.43 2.02 -15.46
CA HIS A 146 4.74 3.37 -15.95
C HIS A 146 6.23 3.72 -15.84
N SER A 147 6.62 4.84 -16.45
CA SER A 147 7.98 5.39 -16.39
C SER A 147 8.08 6.53 -15.38
N ASP A 148 7.91 6.23 -14.08
CA ASP A 148 8.05 7.19 -12.96
C ASP A 148 7.25 8.51 -13.13
N LYS A 149 6.02 8.39 -13.64
CA LYS A 149 5.10 9.53 -13.75
C LYS A 149 4.46 9.86 -12.41
N GLN A 150 4.32 11.16 -12.14
CA GLN A 150 3.49 11.66 -11.06
C GLN A 150 2.01 11.65 -11.50
N TYR A 151 1.12 11.17 -10.68
CA TYR A 151 -0.33 11.14 -10.88
C TYR A 151 -1.06 11.27 -9.55
N LYS A 152 -2.34 11.63 -9.60
CA LYS A 152 -3.20 11.71 -8.41
C LYS A 152 -4.15 10.53 -8.38
N LEU A 153 -4.31 9.96 -7.20
CA LEU A 153 -5.35 8.96 -6.97
C LEU A 153 -6.63 9.64 -6.50
N PRO A 154 -7.81 9.11 -6.85
CA PRO A 154 -9.07 9.50 -6.24
C PRO A 154 -9.03 9.24 -4.72
N ASP A 155 -9.76 10.07 -3.96
CA ASP A 155 -9.91 9.87 -2.52
C ASP A 155 -10.37 8.44 -2.21
N GLY A 156 -9.77 7.81 -1.19
CA GLY A 156 -10.05 6.44 -0.82
C GLY A 156 -9.38 5.39 -1.73
N MET A 157 -8.38 5.79 -2.53
CA MET A 157 -7.44 4.87 -3.19
C MET A 157 -6.02 5.23 -2.79
N TYR A 158 -5.15 4.22 -2.69
CA TYR A 158 -3.75 4.41 -2.31
C TYR A 158 -2.83 3.43 -3.01
N ILE A 159 -1.51 3.72 -3.01
CA ILE A 159 -0.49 2.81 -3.52
C ILE A 159 -0.10 1.85 -2.40
N ALA A 160 -0.62 0.64 -2.45
CA ALA A 160 -0.33 -0.40 -1.45
C ALA A 160 1.11 -0.92 -1.57
N LYS A 161 1.65 -0.96 -2.79
CA LYS A 161 3.03 -1.42 -3.06
C LYS A 161 3.58 -0.78 -4.32
N ARG A 162 4.88 -0.45 -4.29
CA ARG A 162 5.64 0.06 -5.45
C ARG A 162 6.87 -0.80 -5.71
N LYS A 163 7.16 -1.08 -6.98
CA LYS A 163 8.36 -1.77 -7.45
C LYS A 163 8.99 -1.00 -8.59
N SER A 164 10.30 -0.76 -8.53
CA SER A 164 11.04 -0.03 -9.58
C SER A 164 12.11 -0.91 -10.23
N PHE A 165 12.19 -0.82 -11.57
CA PHE A 165 13.08 -1.63 -12.43
C PHE A 165 13.74 -0.72 -13.45
N GLY A 166 14.76 0.02 -13.03
CA GLY A 166 15.39 1.06 -13.87
C GLY A 166 14.39 2.17 -14.18
N ILE A 167 14.00 2.29 -15.46
CA ILE A 167 13.04 3.31 -15.92
C ILE A 167 11.57 2.87 -15.80
N VAL A 168 11.31 1.62 -15.40
CA VAL A 168 9.94 1.09 -15.24
C VAL A 168 9.60 1.07 -13.78
N THR A 169 8.45 1.61 -13.42
CA THR A 169 7.84 1.52 -12.10
C THR A 169 6.51 0.80 -12.21
N VAL A 170 6.21 -0.04 -11.24
CA VAL A 170 4.93 -0.76 -11.12
C VAL A 170 4.30 -0.42 -9.79
N ASP A 171 3.13 0.19 -9.82
CA ASP A 171 2.31 0.50 -8.66
C ASP A 171 1.14 -0.47 -8.53
N PHE A 172 0.95 -0.99 -7.33
CA PHE A 172 -0.21 -1.77 -6.93
C PHE A 172 -1.16 -0.83 -6.19
N ILE A 173 -2.23 -0.41 -6.86
CA ILE A 173 -3.20 0.55 -6.36
C ILE A 173 -4.41 -0.20 -5.83
N ALA A 174 -4.83 0.09 -4.60
CA ALA A 174 -5.98 -0.52 -3.94
C ALA A 174 -7.03 0.51 -3.54
N ILE A 175 -8.26 0.03 -3.26
CA ILE A 175 -9.30 0.83 -2.60
C ILE A 175 -9.06 0.76 -1.10
N SER A 176 -9.03 1.91 -0.44
CA SER A 176 -8.77 2.00 0.98
C SER A 176 -9.95 1.47 1.81
N ARG A 177 -9.67 0.60 2.75
CA ARG A 177 -10.59 0.15 3.81
C ARG A 177 -10.77 1.22 4.88
N GLY A 178 -10.22 2.39 4.66
CA GLY A 178 -10.26 3.52 5.56
C GLY A 178 -8.89 3.87 6.14
N LYS A 179 -8.90 4.95 6.92
CA LYS A 179 -7.73 5.55 7.54
C LYS A 179 -7.86 5.51 9.05
N THR A 180 -6.78 5.22 9.74
CA THR A 180 -6.69 5.26 11.20
C THR A 180 -5.59 6.20 11.66
N ALA A 181 -5.55 6.50 12.96
CA ALA A 181 -4.45 7.22 13.56
C ALA A 181 -3.91 6.48 14.78
N LEU A 182 -2.61 6.61 14.99
CA LEU A 182 -1.94 6.19 16.21
C LEU A 182 -1.47 7.45 16.92
N ALA A 183 -2.23 7.87 17.94
CA ALA A 183 -1.92 9.08 18.68
C ALA A 183 -0.97 8.79 19.85
N GLY A 184 0.13 9.54 19.94
CA GLY A 184 1.10 9.33 20.99
C GLY A 184 2.10 10.49 21.14
N SER A 185 2.90 10.44 22.20
CA SER A 185 3.97 11.43 22.44
C SER A 185 5.22 11.17 21.59
N TYR A 186 5.53 9.90 21.30
CA TYR A 186 6.69 9.44 20.51
C TYR A 186 8.03 10.09 20.93
N ASP A 187 8.37 9.98 22.19
CA ASP A 187 9.53 10.62 22.80
C ASP A 187 10.59 9.61 23.34
N PRO A 188 11.31 8.88 22.44
CA PRO A 188 11.13 8.79 20.99
C PRO A 188 10.15 7.68 20.55
N ILE A 189 9.87 7.58 19.23
CA ILE A 189 9.18 6.43 18.63
C ILE A 189 10.02 5.15 18.78
N THR A 190 9.36 3.99 18.96
CA THR A 190 10.01 2.71 19.25
C THR A 190 9.43 1.58 18.38
N LYS A 191 10.10 0.42 18.36
CA LYS A 191 9.54 -0.79 17.71
C LYS A 191 8.19 -1.22 18.28
N GLY A 192 7.93 -0.94 19.57
CA GLY A 192 6.61 -1.19 20.16
C GLY A 192 5.49 -0.35 19.55
N HIS A 193 5.81 0.88 19.10
CA HIS A 193 4.83 1.69 18.36
C HIS A 193 4.61 1.16 16.94
N LEU A 194 5.64 0.65 16.27
CA LEU A 194 5.47 0.02 14.95
C LEU A 194 4.70 -1.29 15.02
N ASP A 195 4.82 -2.07 16.10
CA ASP A 195 4.00 -3.26 16.32
C ASP A 195 2.50 -2.92 16.38
N VAL A 196 2.14 -1.83 17.05
CA VAL A 196 0.75 -1.34 17.08
C VAL A 196 0.32 -0.81 15.71
N LEU A 197 1.23 -0.15 14.98
CA LEU A 197 0.99 0.32 13.61
C LEU A 197 0.71 -0.84 12.66
N ASP A 198 1.51 -1.89 12.70
CA ASP A 198 1.35 -3.06 11.83
C ASP A 198 -0.02 -3.72 12.05
N ARG A 199 -0.44 -3.86 13.32
CA ARG A 199 -1.79 -4.38 13.66
C ARG A 199 -2.92 -3.45 13.22
N ALA A 200 -2.71 -2.14 13.23
CA ALA A 200 -3.68 -1.19 12.70
C ALA A 200 -3.81 -1.31 11.17
N LEU A 201 -2.70 -1.59 10.47
CA LEU A 201 -2.67 -1.81 9.03
C LEU A 201 -3.24 -3.18 8.60
N ASP A 202 -3.43 -4.13 9.51
CA ASP A 202 -4.22 -5.34 9.25
C ASP A 202 -5.70 -5.02 9.01
N GLU A 203 -6.23 -3.97 9.63
CA GLU A 203 -7.64 -3.55 9.53
C GLU A 203 -7.85 -2.34 8.60
N PHE A 204 -6.88 -1.43 8.53
CA PHE A 204 -6.93 -0.19 7.76
C PHE A 204 -5.81 -0.16 6.73
N ASP A 205 -6.06 0.48 5.60
CA ASP A 205 -5.07 0.56 4.53
C ASP A 205 -4.19 1.81 4.63
N GLU A 206 -4.61 2.80 5.42
CA GLU A 206 -3.84 4.02 5.67
C GLU A 206 -3.76 4.32 7.16
N ALA A 207 -2.62 4.84 7.61
CA ALA A 207 -2.44 5.25 8.99
C ALA A 207 -1.71 6.59 9.13
N VAL A 208 -2.00 7.29 10.23
CA VAL A 208 -1.25 8.49 10.65
C VAL A 208 -0.58 8.21 11.97
N ILE A 209 0.74 8.36 12.03
CA ILE A 209 1.46 8.54 13.29
C ILE A 209 1.20 9.99 13.73
N LEU A 210 0.34 10.16 14.73
CA LEU A 210 -0.14 11.46 15.16
C LEU A 210 0.56 11.88 16.46
N LEU A 211 1.45 12.86 16.37
CA LEU A 211 2.15 13.41 17.53
C LEU A 211 1.20 14.31 18.33
N ALA A 212 0.67 13.79 19.43
CA ALA A 212 -0.16 14.56 20.35
C ALA A 212 0.72 15.32 21.36
N CYS A 213 0.55 16.63 21.42
CA CYS A 213 1.25 17.51 22.36
C CYS A 213 0.42 17.70 23.63
N ASN A 214 0.89 17.16 24.75
CA ASN A 214 0.30 17.43 26.05
C ASN A 214 1.13 18.56 26.72
N PRO A 215 0.57 19.75 27.00
CA PRO A 215 1.27 20.87 27.60
C PRO A 215 1.80 20.58 29.01
N ASP A 216 1.18 19.66 29.75
CA ASP A 216 1.60 19.28 31.10
C ASP A 216 2.74 18.28 31.14
N LYS A 217 3.17 17.77 29.96
CA LYS A 217 4.20 16.72 29.84
C LYS A 217 5.55 17.31 29.46
N GLN A 218 6.57 16.99 30.24
CA GLN A 218 7.95 17.29 29.84
C GLN A 218 8.50 16.24 28.90
N TYR A 219 8.96 16.68 27.74
CA TYR A 219 9.55 15.84 26.72
C TYR A 219 11.08 15.93 26.73
N LEU A 220 11.75 14.80 26.45
CA LEU A 220 13.20 14.79 26.27
C LEU A 220 13.62 15.43 24.95
N PHE A 221 12.84 15.20 23.89
CA PHE A 221 13.14 15.71 22.54
C PHE A 221 12.14 16.79 22.13
N SER A 222 12.59 17.76 21.31
CA SER A 222 11.68 18.77 20.75
C SER A 222 10.64 18.16 19.84
N LEU A 223 9.60 18.90 19.51
CA LEU A 223 8.56 18.42 18.58
C LEU A 223 9.16 18.09 17.22
N GLU A 224 10.04 18.93 16.68
CA GLU A 224 10.73 18.75 15.42
C GLU A 224 11.59 17.48 15.42
N GLN A 225 12.32 17.22 16.50
CA GLN A 225 13.12 16.00 16.64
C GLN A 225 12.23 14.75 16.66
N ARG A 226 11.13 14.79 17.41
CA ARG A 226 10.17 13.68 17.49
C ARG A 226 9.49 13.41 16.15
N LEU A 227 9.14 14.48 15.39
CA LEU A 227 8.62 14.36 14.01
C LEU A 227 9.63 13.69 13.10
N GLU A 228 10.88 14.11 13.15
CA GLU A 228 11.93 13.52 12.30
C GLU A 228 12.14 12.05 12.64
N PHE A 229 12.20 11.68 13.93
CA PHE A 229 12.29 10.28 14.34
C PHE A 229 11.11 9.45 13.82
N ALA A 230 9.90 9.99 13.87
CA ALA A 230 8.71 9.31 13.35
C ALA A 230 8.76 9.14 11.83
N ARG A 231 9.18 10.17 11.08
CA ARG A 231 9.35 10.09 9.62
C ARG A 231 10.39 9.05 9.22
N VAL A 232 11.54 9.02 9.91
CA VAL A 232 12.57 8.01 9.68
C VAL A 232 12.04 6.60 9.98
N ALA A 233 11.24 6.45 11.05
CA ALA A 233 10.68 5.16 11.45
C ALA A 233 9.73 4.57 10.41
N VAL A 234 8.95 5.40 9.73
CA VAL A 234 7.91 4.95 8.77
C VAL A 234 8.28 5.19 7.31
N LYS A 235 9.52 5.52 6.99
CA LYS A 235 9.98 5.89 5.63
C LYS A 235 9.72 4.81 4.57
N ASP A 236 9.66 3.55 4.99
CA ASP A 236 9.46 2.40 4.10
C ASP A 236 7.97 2.00 3.99
N TYR A 237 7.07 2.67 4.73
CA TYR A 237 5.61 2.51 4.63
C TYR A 237 5.06 3.49 3.59
N LEU A 238 4.43 2.98 2.52
CA LEU A 238 3.87 3.81 1.44
C LEU A 238 2.55 4.49 1.84
N ASN A 239 1.86 3.93 2.82
CA ASN A 239 0.51 4.28 3.25
C ASN A 239 0.45 4.84 4.68
N VAL A 240 1.59 5.27 5.22
CA VAL A 240 1.68 5.88 6.55
C VAL A 240 2.21 7.29 6.43
N THR A 241 1.50 8.21 7.06
CA THR A 241 1.92 9.62 7.18
C THR A 241 2.24 9.98 8.62
N VAL A 242 2.95 11.08 8.83
CA VAL A 242 3.28 11.62 10.16
C VAL A 242 2.75 13.03 10.25
N ASP A 243 2.00 13.33 11.30
CA ASP A 243 1.40 14.65 11.50
C ASP A 243 1.39 15.05 12.99
N VAL A 244 1.07 16.31 13.27
CA VAL A 244 0.97 16.89 14.61
C VAL A 244 -0.47 17.19 14.94
N CYS A 245 -0.86 16.92 16.18
CA CYS A 245 -2.14 17.31 16.74
C CYS A 245 -1.95 18.46 17.72
N ASP A 246 -2.34 19.65 17.30
CA ASP A 246 -2.42 20.85 18.16
C ASP A 246 -3.83 20.96 18.74
N GLY A 247 -4.15 20.19 19.78
CA GLY A 247 -5.45 20.15 20.39
C GLY A 247 -5.93 18.74 20.69
N PHE A 248 -7.23 18.52 20.58
CA PHE A 248 -7.81 17.21 20.87
C PHE A 248 -7.69 16.24 19.70
N VAL A 249 -7.31 15.02 19.99
CA VAL A 249 -7.16 13.94 19.00
C VAL A 249 -8.48 13.68 18.26
N TYR A 250 -9.62 13.74 18.95
CA TYR A 250 -10.93 13.52 18.31
C TYR A 250 -11.27 14.62 17.28
N GLU A 251 -10.86 15.87 17.49
CA GLU A 251 -11.08 16.97 16.52
C GLU A 251 -10.23 16.76 15.26
N TYR A 252 -8.96 16.43 15.44
CA TYR A 252 -8.09 16.08 14.33
C TYR A 252 -8.66 14.91 13.53
N CYS A 253 -9.07 13.84 14.20
CA CYS A 253 -9.63 12.65 13.57
C CYS A 253 -10.91 12.97 12.79
N LYS A 254 -11.83 13.73 13.39
CA LYS A 254 -13.07 14.17 12.73
C LYS A 254 -12.79 14.99 11.47
N SER A 255 -11.85 15.92 11.53
CA SER A 255 -11.47 16.78 10.40
C SER A 255 -10.77 16.01 9.27
N ASN A 256 -10.18 14.84 9.57
CA ASN A 256 -9.46 14.00 8.62
C ASN A 256 -10.19 12.70 8.23
N GLY A 257 -11.50 12.58 8.58
CA GLY A 257 -12.32 11.41 8.23
C GLY A 257 -11.89 10.12 8.93
N ILE A 258 -11.27 10.22 10.11
CA ILE A 258 -10.81 9.10 10.93
C ILE A 258 -11.83 8.86 12.03
N ASP A 259 -12.45 7.70 12.08
CA ASP A 259 -13.46 7.32 13.06
C ASP A 259 -12.96 6.33 14.12
N LYS A 260 -11.74 5.82 13.96
CA LYS A 260 -11.10 4.86 14.88
C LYS A 260 -9.62 5.18 15.05
N VAL A 261 -9.12 5.15 16.29
CA VAL A 261 -7.69 5.29 16.62
C VAL A 261 -7.18 4.07 17.34
N TYR A 262 -5.88 3.80 17.18
CA TYR A 262 -5.17 2.74 17.89
C TYR A 262 -4.29 3.33 18.97
N ARG A 263 -4.30 2.69 20.15
CA ARG A 263 -3.46 3.06 21.28
C ARG A 263 -2.85 1.81 21.92
N GLY A 264 -1.54 1.84 22.11
CA GLY A 264 -0.81 0.75 22.73
C GLY A 264 -0.71 0.89 24.24
N PHE A 265 -0.88 -0.19 24.99
CA PHE A 265 -0.60 -0.28 26.42
C PHE A 265 0.34 -1.45 26.72
N ARG A 266 1.05 -1.44 27.85
CA ARG A 266 2.08 -2.45 28.21
C ARG A 266 1.88 -3.07 29.58
N ASN A 267 1.18 -2.38 30.46
CA ASN A 267 0.91 -2.82 31.83
C ASN A 267 -0.47 -2.30 32.29
N GLN A 268 -0.86 -2.65 33.52
CA GLN A 268 -2.18 -2.31 34.05
C GLN A 268 -2.36 -0.79 34.31
N GLU A 269 -1.27 -0.08 34.62
CA GLU A 269 -1.32 1.38 34.83
C GLU A 269 -1.52 2.10 33.49
N ASP A 270 -0.75 1.71 32.46
CA ASP A 270 -0.93 2.21 31.10
C ASP A 270 -2.36 1.92 30.62
N LEU A 271 -2.86 0.69 30.81
CA LEU A 271 -4.19 0.28 30.39
C LEU A 271 -5.27 1.18 30.99
N LYS A 272 -5.23 1.44 32.29
CA LYS A 272 -6.23 2.31 32.97
C LYS A 272 -6.23 3.72 32.38
N TYR A 273 -5.07 4.30 32.16
CA TYR A 273 -4.97 5.62 31.52
C TYR A 273 -5.55 5.62 30.10
N GLU A 274 -5.24 4.57 29.31
CA GLU A 274 -5.74 4.46 27.94
C GLU A 274 -7.26 4.17 27.90
N GLU A 275 -7.80 3.45 28.88
CA GLU A 275 -9.26 3.26 29.03
C GLU A 275 -10.00 4.59 29.33
N ASP A 276 -9.43 5.45 30.18
CA ASP A 276 -10.01 6.76 30.46
C ASP A 276 -9.96 7.67 29.22
N MET A 277 -8.87 7.63 28.46
CA MET A 277 -8.77 8.33 27.17
C MET A 277 -9.75 7.77 26.13
N ALA A 278 -9.93 6.44 26.10
CA ALA A 278 -10.89 5.80 25.19
C ALA A 278 -12.34 6.21 25.51
N LYS A 279 -12.71 6.32 26.76
CA LYS A 279 -14.02 6.84 27.20
C LYS A 279 -14.22 8.28 26.74
N PHE A 280 -13.22 9.14 26.99
CA PHE A 280 -13.26 10.54 26.55
C PHE A 280 -13.43 10.64 25.03
N ASN A 281 -12.69 9.87 24.25
CA ASN A 281 -12.83 9.82 22.80
C ASN A 281 -14.23 9.36 22.37
N ALA A 282 -14.77 8.33 23.02
CA ALA A 282 -16.09 7.79 22.71
C ALA A 282 -17.22 8.80 22.94
N GLU A 283 -17.14 9.62 24.00
CA GLU A 283 -18.07 10.72 24.27
C GLU A 283 -18.10 11.77 23.14
N HIS A 284 -16.99 11.85 22.35
CA HIS A 284 -16.85 12.76 21.22
C HIS A 284 -16.97 12.05 19.85
N GLY A 285 -17.46 10.79 19.84
CA GLY A 285 -17.73 10.03 18.63
C GLY A 285 -16.52 9.36 17.98
N LEU A 286 -15.35 9.31 18.66
CA LEU A 286 -14.14 8.66 18.18
C LEU A 286 -13.93 7.31 18.87
N ARG A 287 -13.90 6.23 18.12
CA ARG A 287 -13.62 4.88 18.64
C ARG A 287 -12.12 4.72 18.95
N THR A 288 -11.80 4.06 20.05
CA THR A 288 -10.41 3.74 20.40
C THR A 288 -10.23 2.24 20.52
N GLN A 289 -9.27 1.69 19.77
CA GLN A 289 -8.83 0.30 19.88
C GLN A 289 -7.59 0.27 20.77
N LEU A 290 -7.72 -0.40 21.91
CA LEU A 290 -6.59 -0.66 22.80
C LEU A 290 -5.88 -1.95 22.36
N VAL A 291 -4.56 -1.89 22.23
CA VAL A 291 -3.72 -3.01 21.78
C VAL A 291 -2.60 -3.23 22.79
N GLU A 292 -2.45 -4.46 23.27
CA GLU A 292 -1.31 -4.81 24.10
C GLU A 292 -0.04 -4.84 23.24
N GLY A 293 0.85 -3.88 23.48
CA GLY A 293 2.13 -3.75 22.76
C GLY A 293 3.23 -4.60 23.41
N ILE A 294 4.43 -4.51 22.84
CA ILE A 294 5.61 -5.23 23.34
C ILE A 294 5.99 -4.69 24.73
N ARG A 295 5.77 -5.48 25.78
CA ARG A 295 5.96 -5.08 27.19
C ARG A 295 7.34 -4.56 27.52
N GLU A 296 8.36 -5.09 26.86
CA GLU A 296 9.78 -4.80 27.12
C GLU A 296 10.30 -3.55 26.42
N ILE A 297 9.46 -2.86 25.62
CA ILE A 297 9.87 -1.71 24.81
C ILE A 297 9.04 -0.48 25.14
N SER A 298 9.69 0.56 25.65
CA SER A 298 9.03 1.84 25.96
C SER A 298 9.92 3.04 25.69
N SER A 299 9.32 4.21 25.41
CA SER A 299 10.06 5.46 25.31
C SER A 299 10.74 5.82 26.62
N SER A 300 10.12 5.50 27.77
CA SER A 300 10.73 5.73 29.10
C SER A 300 11.99 4.91 29.30
N LEU A 301 11.97 3.63 28.94
CA LEU A 301 13.15 2.77 28.95
C LEU A 301 14.26 3.33 28.06
N ILE A 302 13.93 3.83 26.87
CA ILE A 302 14.94 4.42 25.98
C ILE A 302 15.58 5.66 26.62
N ARG A 303 14.78 6.53 27.24
CA ARG A 303 15.30 7.72 27.93
C ARG A 303 16.20 7.38 29.11
N GLU A 304 15.87 6.33 29.86
CA GLU A 304 16.70 5.80 30.95
C GLU A 304 18.05 5.28 30.43
N LYS A 305 17.99 4.44 29.40
CA LYS A 305 19.20 3.86 28.77
C LYS A 305 20.11 4.92 28.18
N LEU A 306 19.56 5.97 27.55
CA LEU A 306 20.34 7.11 27.07
C LEU A 306 21.09 7.82 28.21
N LYS A 307 20.45 8.04 29.36
CA LYS A 307 21.09 8.64 30.55
C LYS A 307 22.23 7.78 31.06
N ASN A 308 22.10 6.46 30.97
CA ASN A 308 23.09 5.50 31.43
C ASN A 308 24.18 5.20 30.38
N GLY A 309 24.09 5.77 29.16
CA GLY A 309 25.04 5.49 28.08
C GLY A 309 24.93 4.08 27.48
N GLU A 310 23.78 3.43 27.66
CA GLU A 310 23.53 2.07 27.18
C GLU A 310 23.09 2.04 25.70
N ASP A 311 23.28 0.88 25.03
CA ASP A 311 22.82 0.66 23.64
C ASP A 311 21.30 0.58 23.55
N ILE A 312 20.73 1.37 22.62
CA ILE A 312 19.29 1.49 22.39
C ILE A 312 18.85 0.91 21.04
N LYS A 313 19.79 0.46 20.19
CA LYS A 313 19.50 0.03 18.80
C LYS A 313 18.43 -1.04 18.71
N LYS A 314 18.46 -2.05 19.58
CA LYS A 314 17.53 -3.17 19.51
C LYS A 314 16.05 -2.78 19.75
N TYR A 315 15.80 -1.63 20.37
CA TYR A 315 14.47 -1.17 20.74
C TYR A 315 13.86 -0.17 19.75
N LEU A 316 14.68 0.40 18.87
CA LEU A 316 14.29 1.44 17.93
C LEU A 316 14.24 0.91 16.50
N PRO A 317 13.37 1.50 15.65
CA PRO A 317 13.37 1.22 14.22
C PRO A 317 14.70 1.54 13.55
N ASP A 318 14.96 0.95 12.39
CA ASP A 318 16.18 1.15 11.65
C ASP A 318 16.37 2.63 11.26
N GLY A 319 17.57 3.15 11.50
CA GLY A 319 17.92 4.56 11.29
C GLY A 319 17.56 5.48 12.47
N VAL A 320 16.48 5.22 13.22
CA VAL A 320 16.01 6.08 14.32
C VAL A 320 17.05 6.16 15.46
N ALA A 321 17.70 5.04 15.80
CA ALA A 321 18.69 5.00 16.89
C ALA A 321 19.84 5.99 16.67
N LYS A 322 20.30 6.16 15.43
CA LYS A 322 21.37 7.10 15.07
C LYS A 322 20.93 8.54 15.30
N GLU A 323 19.73 8.89 14.85
CA GLU A 323 19.18 10.24 15.01
C GLU A 323 18.89 10.58 16.48
N VAL A 324 18.35 9.63 17.25
CA VAL A 324 18.09 9.78 18.68
C VAL A 324 19.38 10.01 19.47
N VAL A 325 20.44 9.22 19.20
CA VAL A 325 21.74 9.38 19.87
C VAL A 325 22.37 10.73 19.51
N LYS A 326 22.29 11.15 18.24
CA LYS A 326 22.78 12.46 17.79
C LYS A 326 22.06 13.58 18.52
N ALA A 327 20.73 13.60 18.50
CA ALA A 327 19.91 14.62 19.15
C ALA A 327 20.11 14.67 20.67
N TYR A 328 20.38 13.52 21.32
CA TYR A 328 20.67 13.48 22.76
C TYR A 328 22.04 14.09 23.09
N LYS A 329 23.07 13.84 22.26
CA LYS A 329 24.41 14.43 22.44
C LYS A 329 24.42 15.95 22.26
N GLU A 330 23.57 16.51 21.45
CA GLU A 330 23.42 17.95 21.22
C GLU A 330 22.82 18.69 22.44
N LYS A 331 22.30 17.94 23.43
CA LYS A 331 21.69 18.46 24.67
C LYS A 331 22.63 18.39 25.88
N LEU A 332 23.70 17.62 25.80
CA LEU A 332 24.72 17.47 26.83
C LEU A 332 25.81 18.52 26.66
#